data_cba5db10eb52fa8b32ecc29381eb7d19
#
_entry.id   cba5db10eb52fa8b32ecc29381eb7d19
#
_cell.length_a   1.000
_cell.length_b   1.000
_cell.length_c   1.000
_cell.angle_alpha   90.00
_cell.angle_beta   90.00
_cell.angle_gamma   90.00
#
_symmetry.space_group_name_H-M   'P 1'
#
loop_
_entity.id
_entity.type
_entity.pdbx_description
1 polymer ?
#
loop_
_entity_poly.entity_id
_entity_poly.type
_entity_poly.pdbx_seq_one_letter_code
_entity_poly.pdbx_strand_id
1 'polypeptide(L)'
;NLEASNKLFQELVEEIHRRGMKVILDGVFNHCGSFNKWMDRERIYENQEGYEKGAYVSADSPYRSFFCFQDQNRWPYNPTYDGWWTHDTLPKLNYEESEELCRTILDVGRKWVSPPYNVDGWRLDVAADLGHSNDFNHHFWKEFRRTVKEANPEAVILAEHYGNPESWLRGDEWDTVMNYDAFMEPVTWFLTGMEKHSDEYREDLYGNSEAFIGAMK
;
A
#
# COMPACT_ATOMS: atom_id res chain seq x y z
N ASN A 1 7.26 16.61 17.25
CA ASN A 1 7.59 15.51 18.14
C ASN A 1 6.65 14.34 17.85
N LEU A 2 7.21 13.18 17.47
CA LEU A 2 6.46 11.99 17.05
C LEU A 2 5.50 11.48 18.14
N GLU A 3 5.94 11.50 19.40
CA GLU A 3 5.11 11.06 20.54
C GLU A 3 3.85 11.93 20.68
N ALA A 4 4.01 13.25 20.59
CA ALA A 4 2.88 14.17 20.64
C ALA A 4 1.91 13.98 19.44
N SER A 5 2.45 13.74 18.24
CA SER A 5 1.64 13.43 17.06
C SER A 5 0.86 12.13 17.22
N ASN A 6 1.50 11.08 17.74
CA ASN A 6 0.84 9.80 17.99
C ASN A 6 -0.28 9.94 19.02
N LYS A 7 -0.06 10.74 20.07
CA LYS A 7 -1.10 11.00 21.09
C LYS A 7 -2.30 11.75 20.49
N LEU A 8 -2.05 12.78 19.71
CA LEU A 8 -3.14 13.51 19.02
C LEU A 8 -3.90 12.61 18.06
N PHE A 9 -3.22 11.68 17.40
CA PHE A 9 -3.87 10.71 16.53
C PHE A 9 -4.77 9.75 17.32
N GLN A 10 -4.34 9.28 18.49
CA GLN A 10 -5.19 8.46 19.37
C GLN A 10 -6.46 9.24 19.79
N GLU A 11 -6.31 10.47 20.24
CA GLU A 11 -7.44 11.35 20.61
C GLU A 11 -8.38 11.57 19.41
N LEU A 12 -7.84 11.72 18.20
CA LEU A 12 -8.63 11.84 16.97
C LEU A 12 -9.46 10.58 16.69
N VAL A 13 -8.84 9.40 16.77
CA VAL A 13 -9.54 8.12 16.52
C VAL A 13 -10.65 7.91 17.56
N GLU A 14 -10.39 8.18 18.84
CA GLU A 14 -11.38 8.10 19.91
C GLU A 14 -12.57 9.04 19.65
N GLU A 15 -12.30 10.27 19.22
CA GLU A 15 -13.36 11.24 18.92
C GLU A 15 -14.19 10.83 17.67
N ILE A 16 -13.54 10.26 16.65
CA ILE A 16 -14.21 9.71 15.47
C ILE A 16 -15.14 8.56 15.88
N HIS A 17 -14.66 7.63 16.70
CA HIS A 17 -15.46 6.51 17.22
C HIS A 17 -16.63 6.99 18.06
N ARG A 18 -16.43 7.99 18.91
CA ARG A 18 -17.49 8.60 19.72
C ARG A 18 -18.62 9.18 18.88
N ARG A 19 -18.33 9.57 17.65
CA ARG A 19 -19.31 10.04 16.65
C ARG A 19 -19.92 8.93 15.80
N GLY A 20 -19.60 7.66 16.08
CA GLY A 20 -20.10 6.50 15.32
C GLY A 20 -19.43 6.32 13.95
N MET A 21 -18.30 6.99 13.70
CA MET A 21 -17.53 6.83 12.46
C MET A 21 -16.38 5.84 12.65
N LYS A 22 -15.80 5.39 11.54
CA LYS A 22 -14.69 4.44 11.47
C LYS A 22 -13.48 5.06 10.81
N VAL A 23 -12.27 4.55 11.12
CA VAL A 23 -11.00 5.01 10.57
C VAL A 23 -10.33 3.87 9.84
N ILE A 24 -10.05 4.06 8.55
CA ILE A 24 -9.25 3.15 7.73
C ILE A 24 -7.99 3.90 7.32
N LEU A 25 -6.81 3.32 7.59
CA LEU A 25 -5.52 3.91 7.21
C LEU A 25 -5.11 3.45 5.81
N ASP A 26 -4.41 4.32 5.10
CA ASP A 26 -3.79 3.98 3.83
C ASP A 26 -2.44 3.29 4.05
N GLY A 27 -2.33 2.06 3.57
CA GLY A 27 -1.15 1.21 3.66
C GLY A 27 -0.41 1.17 2.33
N VAL A 28 0.50 2.13 2.11
CA VAL A 28 1.39 2.14 0.95
C VAL A 28 2.57 1.22 1.24
N PHE A 29 2.38 -0.07 0.98
CA PHE A 29 3.35 -1.11 1.34
C PHE A 29 4.15 -1.66 0.15
N ASN A 30 3.72 -1.40 -1.09
CA ASN A 30 4.46 -1.84 -2.29
C ASN A 30 5.77 -1.07 -2.51
N HIS A 31 5.80 0.20 -2.14
CA HIS A 31 6.92 1.11 -2.34
C HIS A 31 7.00 2.12 -1.20
N CYS A 32 8.04 2.92 -1.15
CA CYS A 32 8.10 4.07 -0.26
C CYS A 32 8.45 5.34 -1.05
N GLY A 33 8.36 6.50 -0.41
CA GLY A 33 8.93 7.72 -0.99
C GLY A 33 10.47 7.68 -0.98
N SER A 34 11.12 8.22 -2.00
CA SER A 34 12.59 8.28 -2.08
C SER A 34 13.25 9.01 -0.91
N PHE A 35 12.49 9.92 -0.26
CA PHE A 35 12.90 10.65 0.93
C PHE A 35 12.75 9.85 2.24
N ASN A 36 12.15 8.64 2.20
CA ASN A 36 12.05 7.79 3.38
C ASN A 36 13.46 7.44 3.90
N LYS A 37 13.63 7.42 5.22
CA LYS A 37 14.93 7.13 5.86
C LYS A 37 15.56 5.80 5.42
N TRP A 38 14.76 4.83 4.96
CA TRP A 38 15.28 3.55 4.48
C TRP A 38 16.04 3.70 3.16
N MET A 39 15.56 4.58 2.27
CA MET A 39 16.23 4.89 0.99
C MET A 39 17.16 6.09 1.14
N ASP A 40 16.67 7.21 1.66
CA ASP A 40 17.37 8.50 1.86
C ASP A 40 18.05 9.02 0.59
N ARG A 41 17.37 8.96 -0.56
CA ARG A 41 17.89 9.48 -1.83
C ARG A 41 18.17 10.97 -1.76
N GLU A 42 17.33 11.72 -1.07
CA GLU A 42 17.44 13.17 -0.88
C GLU A 42 18.50 13.55 0.20
N ARG A 43 19.13 12.55 0.85
CA ARG A 43 20.20 12.73 1.82
C ARG A 43 19.79 13.57 3.03
N ILE A 44 18.55 13.41 3.46
CA ILE A 44 17.98 14.15 4.59
C ILE A 44 18.56 13.63 5.91
N TYR A 45 18.76 12.31 6.00
CA TYR A 45 19.15 11.62 7.24
C TYR A 45 20.65 11.28 7.30
N GLU A 46 21.37 11.35 6.19
CA GLU A 46 22.77 10.91 6.03
C GLU A 46 23.71 11.38 7.14
N ASN A 47 23.52 12.61 7.62
CA ASN A 47 24.38 13.24 8.64
C ASN A 47 23.60 13.64 9.90
N GLN A 48 22.40 13.11 10.10
CA GLN A 48 21.62 13.38 11.30
C GLN A 48 21.96 12.39 12.41
N GLU A 49 22.23 12.90 13.60
CA GLU A 49 22.47 12.08 14.79
C GLU A 49 21.24 11.23 15.11
N GLY A 50 21.47 9.95 15.39
CA GLY A 50 20.41 8.99 15.71
C GLY A 50 19.72 8.34 14.50
N TYR A 51 20.22 8.60 13.28
CA TYR A 51 19.74 7.93 12.07
C TYR A 51 20.85 7.10 11.42
N GLU A 52 20.46 5.92 10.94
CA GLU A 52 21.29 5.09 10.09
C GLU A 52 21.31 5.65 8.66
N LYS A 53 22.37 5.37 7.90
CA LYS A 53 22.44 5.74 6.50
C LYS A 53 21.43 4.95 5.68
N GLY A 54 20.70 5.62 4.80
CA GLY A 54 19.77 4.99 3.88
C GLY A 54 20.45 4.10 2.83
N ALA A 55 19.70 3.21 2.22
CA ALA A 55 20.20 2.24 1.23
C ALA A 55 20.79 2.91 -0.02
N TYR A 56 20.31 4.08 -0.42
CA TYR A 56 20.90 4.87 -1.50
C TYR A 56 22.31 5.36 -1.15
N VAL A 57 22.51 5.76 0.11
CA VAL A 57 23.73 6.43 0.57
C VAL A 57 24.89 5.44 0.73
N SER A 58 24.64 4.23 1.25
CA SER A 58 25.71 3.29 1.60
C SER A 58 25.32 1.84 1.30
N ALA A 59 26.30 1.08 0.79
CA ALA A 59 26.19 -0.38 0.64
C ALA A 59 26.05 -1.11 2.00
N ASP A 60 26.57 -0.51 3.08
CA ASP A 60 26.52 -1.07 4.45
C ASP A 60 25.27 -0.62 5.21
N SER A 61 24.30 0.00 4.53
CA SER A 61 23.03 0.40 5.15
C SER A 61 22.29 -0.82 5.71
N PRO A 62 21.74 -0.74 6.94
CA PRO A 62 20.89 -1.80 7.48
C PRO A 62 19.60 -1.99 6.63
N TYR A 63 19.22 -1.00 5.85
CA TYR A 63 18.07 -1.06 4.94
C TYR A 63 18.42 -1.54 3.53
N ARG A 64 19.67 -1.98 3.31
CA ARG A 64 20.16 -2.38 1.99
C ARG A 64 19.31 -3.47 1.32
N SER A 65 18.89 -4.48 2.09
CA SER A 65 18.06 -5.59 1.62
C SER A 65 16.60 -5.22 1.36
N PHE A 66 16.16 -4.03 1.80
CA PHE A 66 14.80 -3.57 1.57
C PHE A 66 14.54 -3.16 0.12
N PHE A 67 15.59 -3.09 -0.70
CA PHE A 67 15.53 -2.64 -2.09
C PHE A 67 16.40 -3.50 -3.00
N CYS A 68 15.95 -3.70 -4.24
CA CYS A 68 16.76 -4.29 -5.30
C CYS A 68 17.63 -3.22 -5.96
N PHE A 69 18.93 -3.48 -6.09
CA PHE A 69 19.86 -2.63 -6.82
C PHE A 69 20.51 -3.41 -7.95
N GLN A 70 20.50 -2.85 -9.16
CA GLN A 70 20.99 -3.50 -10.36
C GLN A 70 22.52 -3.54 -10.46
N ASP A 71 23.21 -2.50 -9.96
CA ASP A 71 24.67 -2.41 -9.96
C ASP A 71 25.23 -2.24 -8.55
N GLN A 72 25.91 -3.25 -8.07
CA GLN A 72 26.50 -3.30 -6.72
C GLN A 72 27.77 -2.45 -6.55
N ASN A 73 28.31 -1.86 -7.62
CA ASN A 73 29.53 -1.06 -7.60
C ASN A 73 29.27 0.46 -7.65
N ARG A 74 27.99 0.86 -7.56
CA ARG A 74 27.60 2.27 -7.72
C ARG A 74 27.52 3.07 -6.43
N TRP A 75 27.81 2.47 -5.27
CA TRP A 75 27.93 3.24 -4.03
C TRP A 75 29.22 4.06 -3.96
N PRO A 76 29.15 5.17 -3.23
CA PRO A 76 28.00 5.76 -2.53
C PRO A 76 26.99 6.38 -3.51
N TYR A 77 25.75 6.57 -3.02
CA TYR A 77 24.65 7.20 -3.78
C TYR A 77 24.22 6.40 -5.00
N ASN A 78 23.82 5.15 -4.75
CA ASN A 78 23.48 4.22 -5.81
C ASN A 78 22.06 4.49 -6.39
N PRO A 79 21.93 4.95 -7.66
CA PRO A 79 20.66 5.26 -8.28
C PRO A 79 20.02 4.07 -9.01
N THR A 80 20.63 2.86 -8.93
CA THR A 80 20.22 1.70 -9.73
C THR A 80 19.20 0.80 -9.03
N TYR A 81 18.41 1.38 -8.12
CA TYR A 81 17.33 0.66 -7.45
C TYR A 81 16.06 0.56 -8.32
N ASP A 82 15.26 -0.45 -8.05
CA ASP A 82 13.98 -0.62 -8.73
C ASP A 82 12.95 0.39 -8.19
N GLY A 83 12.28 1.08 -9.10
CA GLY A 83 11.15 1.95 -8.82
C GLY A 83 9.83 1.32 -9.27
N TRP A 84 8.75 1.55 -8.52
CA TRP A 84 7.43 1.16 -8.97
C TRP A 84 7.08 1.90 -10.27
N TRP A 85 6.71 1.15 -11.31
CA TRP A 85 6.53 1.65 -12.67
C TRP A 85 7.70 2.51 -13.17
N THR A 86 8.93 2.15 -12.81
CA THR A 86 10.17 2.87 -13.14
C THR A 86 10.29 4.29 -12.53
N HIS A 87 9.39 4.69 -11.64
CA HIS A 87 9.49 5.98 -10.96
C HIS A 87 10.57 5.93 -9.88
N ASP A 88 11.63 6.71 -10.06
CA ASP A 88 12.75 6.80 -9.12
C ASP A 88 12.40 7.48 -7.78
N THR A 89 11.28 8.19 -7.75
CA THR A 89 10.73 8.78 -6.52
C THR A 89 9.91 7.79 -5.68
N LEU A 90 9.64 6.60 -6.23
CA LEU A 90 8.85 5.53 -5.62
C LEU A 90 9.64 4.22 -5.56
N PRO A 91 10.72 4.13 -4.75
CA PRO A 91 11.52 2.93 -4.59
C PRO A 91 10.66 1.72 -4.22
N LYS A 92 10.71 0.66 -5.04
CA LYS A 92 9.98 -0.58 -4.80
C LYS A 92 10.62 -1.39 -3.67
N LEU A 93 9.79 -1.89 -2.76
CA LEU A 93 10.25 -2.69 -1.62
C LEU A 93 10.49 -4.16 -2.01
N ASN A 94 11.59 -4.72 -1.54
CA ASN A 94 12.07 -6.07 -1.86
C ASN A 94 11.80 -7.06 -0.73
N TYR A 95 10.58 -7.54 -0.66
CA TYR A 95 10.12 -8.44 0.38
C TYR A 95 10.72 -9.84 0.30
N GLU A 96 10.91 -10.38 -0.91
CA GLU A 96 11.40 -11.75 -1.13
C GLU A 96 12.81 -11.98 -0.59
N GLU A 97 13.63 -10.92 -0.53
CA GLU A 97 15.00 -10.98 -0.05
C GLU A 97 15.18 -10.41 1.37
N SER A 98 14.09 -9.94 2.01
CA SER A 98 14.18 -9.31 3.33
C SER A 98 13.08 -9.73 4.30
N GLU A 99 13.39 -10.74 5.12
CA GLU A 99 12.52 -11.17 6.23
C GLU A 99 12.29 -10.02 7.24
N GLU A 100 13.29 -9.15 7.42
CA GLU A 100 13.19 -8.00 8.31
C GLU A 100 12.16 -7.00 7.80
N LEU A 101 12.14 -6.72 6.49
CA LEU A 101 11.12 -5.88 5.87
C LEU A 101 9.72 -6.51 6.05
N CYS A 102 9.56 -7.79 5.73
CA CYS A 102 8.29 -8.50 5.93
C CYS A 102 7.79 -8.33 7.36
N ARG A 103 8.63 -8.62 8.34
CA ARG A 103 8.30 -8.50 9.77
C ARG A 103 7.95 -7.07 10.15
N THR A 104 8.73 -6.10 9.70
CA THR A 104 8.49 -4.67 9.95
C THR A 104 7.10 -4.23 9.46
N ILE A 105 6.72 -4.62 8.25
CA ILE A 105 5.41 -4.24 7.69
C ILE A 105 4.26 -4.98 8.38
N LEU A 106 4.43 -6.27 8.72
CA LEU A 106 3.44 -7.01 9.50
C LEU A 106 3.23 -6.38 10.89
N ASP A 107 4.31 -5.93 11.54
CA ASP A 107 4.23 -5.23 12.83
C ASP A 107 3.54 -3.86 12.70
N VAL A 108 3.75 -3.13 11.60
CA VAL A 108 2.99 -1.91 11.28
C VAL A 108 1.51 -2.25 11.13
N GLY A 109 1.17 -3.30 10.37
CA GLY A 109 -0.20 -3.77 10.18
C GLY A 109 -0.91 -4.05 11.50
N ARG A 110 -0.24 -4.77 12.41
CA ARG A 110 -0.75 -5.09 13.75
C ARG A 110 -0.89 -3.86 14.63
N LYS A 111 0.15 -3.03 14.68
CA LYS A 111 0.27 -1.89 15.61
C LYS A 111 -0.94 -0.96 15.55
N TRP A 112 -1.32 -0.53 14.37
CA TRP A 112 -2.31 0.52 14.21
C TRP A 112 -3.74 0.05 14.48
N VAL A 113 -4.04 -1.25 14.26
CA VAL A 113 -5.34 -1.83 14.58
C VAL A 113 -5.46 -2.26 16.06
N SER A 114 -4.37 -2.20 16.81
CA SER A 114 -4.29 -2.56 18.23
C SER A 114 -4.39 -1.33 19.13
N PRO A 115 -4.70 -1.50 20.43
CA PRO A 115 -4.53 -0.44 21.41
C PRO A 115 -3.10 0.09 21.42
N PRO A 116 -2.92 1.39 21.59
CA PRO A 116 -3.92 2.40 21.90
C PRO A 116 -4.54 3.07 20.66
N TYR A 117 -4.17 2.71 19.44
CA TYR A 117 -4.63 3.38 18.22
C TYR A 117 -6.03 2.95 17.79
N ASN A 118 -6.29 1.62 17.78
CA ASN A 118 -7.60 1.02 17.51
C ASN A 118 -8.24 1.49 16.19
N VAL A 119 -7.46 1.68 15.12
CA VAL A 119 -8.05 1.97 13.80
C VAL A 119 -8.82 0.75 13.30
N ASP A 120 -9.82 0.97 12.44
CA ASP A 120 -10.79 -0.03 12.03
C ASP A 120 -10.38 -0.81 10.78
N GLY A 121 -9.21 -0.53 10.22
CA GLY A 121 -8.73 -1.28 9.07
C GLY A 121 -7.67 -0.57 8.24
N TRP A 122 -7.36 -1.23 7.12
CA TRP A 122 -6.36 -0.82 6.15
C TRP A 122 -6.98 -0.72 4.74
N ARG A 123 -6.71 0.36 4.04
CA ARG A 123 -6.77 0.42 2.59
C ARG A 123 -5.35 0.14 2.08
N LEU A 124 -5.21 -0.85 1.23
CA LEU A 124 -3.91 -1.30 0.72
C LEU A 124 -3.68 -0.73 -0.67
N ASP A 125 -2.72 0.18 -0.78
CA ASP A 125 -2.33 0.83 -2.03
C ASP A 125 -1.68 -0.19 -2.98
N VAL A 126 -2.13 -0.22 -4.23
CA VAL A 126 -1.67 -1.11 -5.31
C VAL A 126 -1.34 -2.53 -4.84
N ALA A 127 -2.26 -3.12 -4.09
CA ALA A 127 -2.03 -4.33 -3.31
C ALA A 127 -1.57 -5.54 -4.14
N ALA A 128 -2.02 -5.64 -5.40
CA ALA A 128 -1.62 -6.72 -6.30
C ALA A 128 -0.17 -6.61 -6.79
N ASP A 129 0.42 -5.41 -6.70
CA ASP A 129 1.80 -5.15 -7.15
C ASP A 129 2.85 -5.46 -6.08
N LEU A 130 2.44 -5.71 -4.83
CA LEU A 130 3.38 -5.99 -3.74
C LEU A 130 4.19 -7.26 -4.01
N GLY A 131 5.49 -7.18 -3.79
CA GLY A 131 6.44 -8.26 -4.09
C GLY A 131 6.85 -8.29 -5.57
N HIS A 132 7.62 -9.31 -5.95
CA HIS A 132 8.12 -9.50 -7.31
C HIS A 132 7.52 -10.74 -7.99
N SER A 133 6.76 -11.56 -7.23
CA SER A 133 6.06 -12.72 -7.76
C SER A 133 4.62 -12.80 -7.24
N ASN A 134 3.74 -13.35 -8.06
CA ASN A 134 2.34 -13.54 -7.69
C ASN A 134 2.18 -14.50 -6.49
N ASP A 135 2.99 -15.55 -6.44
CA ASP A 135 2.96 -16.53 -5.33
C ASP A 135 3.37 -15.87 -4.01
N PHE A 136 4.39 -15.02 -4.05
CA PHE A 136 4.79 -14.25 -2.87
C PHE A 136 3.70 -13.25 -2.45
N ASN A 137 3.10 -12.54 -3.40
CA ASN A 137 2.01 -11.60 -3.14
C ASN A 137 0.88 -12.27 -2.34
N HIS A 138 0.37 -13.40 -2.83
CA HIS A 138 -0.66 -14.17 -2.13
C HIS A 138 -0.21 -14.66 -0.76
N HIS A 139 1.03 -15.16 -0.64
CA HIS A 139 1.58 -15.58 0.64
C HIS A 139 1.63 -14.43 1.66
N PHE A 140 2.15 -13.28 1.24
CA PHE A 140 2.26 -12.11 2.11
C PHE A 140 0.89 -11.61 2.59
N TRP A 141 -0.11 -11.52 1.72
CA TRP A 141 -1.43 -11.04 2.11
C TRP A 141 -2.17 -12.00 3.05
N LYS A 142 -1.92 -13.29 2.97
CA LYS A 142 -2.40 -14.27 3.97
C LYS A 142 -1.79 -14.01 5.34
N GLU A 143 -0.47 -13.82 5.41
CA GLU A 143 0.21 -13.49 6.66
C GLU A 143 -0.22 -12.14 7.22
N PHE A 144 -0.39 -11.14 6.35
CA PHE A 144 -0.88 -9.82 6.74
C PHE A 144 -2.29 -9.91 7.33
N ARG A 145 -3.21 -10.61 6.64
CA ARG A 145 -4.55 -10.86 7.16
C ARG A 145 -4.51 -11.55 8.52
N ARG A 146 -3.78 -12.63 8.63
CA ARG A 146 -3.63 -13.36 9.89
C ARG A 146 -3.19 -12.41 11.01
N THR A 147 -2.14 -11.63 10.78
CA THR A 147 -1.57 -10.69 11.72
C THR A 147 -2.56 -9.60 12.15
N VAL A 148 -3.28 -9.02 11.20
CA VAL A 148 -4.27 -7.96 11.46
C VAL A 148 -5.49 -8.53 12.20
N LYS A 149 -6.03 -9.67 11.76
CA LYS A 149 -7.24 -10.28 12.35
C LYS A 149 -6.98 -10.88 13.74
N GLU A 150 -5.77 -11.36 14.02
CA GLU A 150 -5.37 -11.76 15.38
C GLU A 150 -5.36 -10.57 16.35
N ALA A 151 -4.97 -9.39 15.86
CA ALA A 151 -4.92 -8.18 16.66
C ALA A 151 -6.31 -7.51 16.82
N ASN A 152 -7.07 -7.47 15.73
CA ASN A 152 -8.43 -6.93 15.68
C ASN A 152 -9.27 -7.70 14.65
N PRO A 153 -10.12 -8.66 15.08
CA PRO A 153 -10.94 -9.45 14.18
C PRO A 153 -11.90 -8.63 13.29
N GLU A 154 -12.31 -7.45 13.78
CA GLU A 154 -13.24 -6.55 13.07
C GLU A 154 -12.55 -5.61 12.09
N ALA A 155 -11.22 -5.54 12.10
CA ALA A 155 -10.49 -4.66 11.19
C ALA A 155 -10.71 -5.07 9.73
N VAL A 156 -11.08 -4.10 8.89
CA VAL A 156 -11.32 -4.32 7.45
C VAL A 156 -10.01 -4.24 6.68
N ILE A 157 -9.82 -5.13 5.72
CA ILE A 157 -8.72 -5.12 4.77
C ILE A 157 -9.32 -4.85 3.38
N LEU A 158 -9.22 -3.60 2.95
CA LEU A 158 -9.73 -3.09 1.68
C LEU A 158 -8.56 -2.88 0.71
N ALA A 159 -8.50 -3.61 -0.39
CA ALA A 159 -7.41 -3.46 -1.35
C ALA A 159 -7.75 -2.51 -2.51
N GLU A 160 -6.79 -1.71 -2.93
CA GLU A 160 -6.83 -1.09 -4.24
C GLU A 160 -6.39 -2.13 -5.28
N HIS A 161 -7.30 -2.45 -6.17
CA HIS A 161 -7.04 -3.39 -7.26
C HIS A 161 -7.91 -3.06 -8.47
N TYR A 162 -7.33 -3.13 -9.64
CA TYR A 162 -8.01 -3.02 -10.94
C TYR A 162 -8.10 -4.41 -11.56
N GLY A 163 -9.24 -4.73 -12.16
CA GLY A 163 -9.50 -6.04 -12.75
C GLY A 163 -10.09 -7.05 -11.77
N ASN A 164 -10.02 -8.33 -12.10
CA ASN A 164 -10.70 -9.39 -11.35
C ASN A 164 -9.98 -9.73 -10.03
N PRO A 165 -10.56 -9.44 -8.85
CA PRO A 165 -9.96 -9.69 -7.55
C PRO A 165 -10.24 -11.09 -6.99
N GLU A 166 -10.90 -11.98 -7.72
CA GLU A 166 -11.42 -13.26 -7.20
C GLU A 166 -10.36 -14.10 -6.49
N SER A 167 -9.12 -14.08 -6.98
CA SER A 167 -8.03 -14.87 -6.37
C SER A 167 -7.68 -14.44 -4.95
N TRP A 168 -7.89 -13.18 -4.59
CA TRP A 168 -7.59 -12.62 -3.26
C TRP A 168 -8.83 -12.55 -2.34
N LEU A 169 -10.05 -12.72 -2.87
CA LEU A 169 -11.29 -12.62 -2.10
C LEU A 169 -11.83 -13.99 -1.64
N ARG A 170 -10.97 -14.97 -1.44
CA ARG A 170 -11.33 -16.32 -0.99
C ARG A 170 -11.51 -16.45 0.52
N GLY A 171 -11.37 -15.35 1.27
CA GLY A 171 -11.56 -15.30 2.72
C GLY A 171 -10.29 -15.41 3.55
N ASP A 172 -9.14 -15.59 2.92
CA ASP A 172 -7.83 -15.74 3.56
C ASP A 172 -6.84 -14.60 3.28
N GLU A 173 -7.24 -13.61 2.45
CA GLU A 173 -6.42 -12.45 2.10
C GLU A 173 -7.19 -11.13 2.34
N TRP A 174 -7.70 -10.46 1.31
CA TRP A 174 -8.46 -9.22 1.46
C TRP A 174 -9.93 -9.49 1.83
N ASP A 175 -10.55 -8.56 2.54
CA ASP A 175 -11.99 -8.62 2.81
C ASP A 175 -12.81 -8.10 1.63
N THR A 176 -12.28 -7.07 0.94
CA THR A 176 -12.94 -6.40 -0.17
C THR A 176 -11.95 -5.60 -1.00
N VAL A 177 -12.40 -5.08 -2.14
CA VAL A 177 -11.62 -4.19 -3.00
C VAL A 177 -12.34 -2.87 -3.22
N MET A 178 -11.60 -1.83 -3.63
CA MET A 178 -12.18 -0.63 -4.21
C MET A 178 -12.87 -1.02 -5.52
N ASN A 179 -14.18 -0.80 -5.59
CA ASN A 179 -15.00 -1.31 -6.68
C ASN A 179 -14.88 -0.43 -7.93
N TYR A 180 -13.76 -0.54 -8.62
CA TYR A 180 -13.51 0.20 -9.86
C TYR A 180 -14.32 -0.37 -11.01
N ASP A 181 -14.22 -1.67 -11.26
CA ASP A 181 -14.76 -2.31 -12.47
C ASP A 181 -16.28 -2.45 -12.46
N ALA A 182 -16.87 -2.77 -11.31
CA ALA A 182 -18.32 -3.01 -11.23
C ALA A 182 -19.13 -1.79 -10.74
N PHE A 183 -18.49 -0.67 -10.38
CA PHE A 183 -19.20 0.53 -9.96
C PHE A 183 -18.64 1.81 -10.57
N MET A 184 -17.39 2.15 -10.29
CA MET A 184 -16.85 3.46 -10.68
C MET A 184 -16.78 3.61 -12.22
N GLU A 185 -16.21 2.64 -12.92
CA GLU A 185 -16.13 2.67 -14.39
C GLU A 185 -17.52 2.69 -15.03
N PRO A 186 -18.45 1.77 -14.70
CA PRO A 186 -19.80 1.81 -15.25
C PRO A 186 -20.53 3.13 -15.01
N VAL A 187 -20.44 3.71 -13.82
CA VAL A 187 -21.04 5.01 -13.52
C VAL A 187 -20.40 6.12 -14.35
N THR A 188 -19.07 6.11 -14.49
CA THR A 188 -18.33 7.14 -15.21
C THR A 188 -18.72 7.14 -16.69
N TRP A 189 -18.57 6.01 -17.41
CA TRP A 189 -18.89 5.99 -18.83
C TRP A 189 -20.40 6.10 -19.11
N PHE A 190 -21.27 5.60 -18.21
CA PHE A 190 -22.71 5.77 -18.37
C PHE A 190 -23.13 7.24 -18.33
N LEU A 191 -22.57 8.02 -17.39
CA LEU A 191 -22.94 9.44 -17.20
C LEU A 191 -22.19 10.40 -18.14
N THR A 192 -20.97 10.07 -18.52
CA THR A 192 -20.08 11.00 -19.24
C THR A 192 -19.66 10.51 -20.63
N GLY A 193 -19.83 9.22 -20.91
CA GLY A 193 -19.27 8.56 -22.09
C GLY A 193 -17.75 8.36 -22.04
N MET A 194 -17.09 8.80 -20.96
CA MET A 194 -15.63 8.74 -20.85
C MET A 194 -15.20 7.53 -20.04
N GLU A 195 -14.17 6.86 -20.45
CA GLU A 195 -13.40 5.95 -19.62
C GLU A 195 -12.50 6.73 -18.65
N LYS A 196 -12.40 6.30 -17.40
CA LYS A 196 -11.64 7.06 -16.40
C LYS A 196 -10.13 7.09 -16.67
N HIS A 197 -9.57 5.98 -17.19
CA HIS A 197 -8.13 5.81 -17.37
C HIS A 197 -7.65 6.06 -18.81
N SER A 198 -8.58 6.31 -19.71
CA SER A 198 -8.29 6.76 -21.06
C SER A 198 -9.16 7.99 -21.37
N ASP A 199 -8.66 8.89 -22.18
CA ASP A 199 -9.46 10.02 -22.67
C ASP A 199 -10.39 9.60 -23.84
N GLU A 200 -10.70 8.29 -23.92
CA GLU A 200 -11.55 7.74 -24.97
C GLU A 200 -13.02 7.93 -24.66
N TYR A 201 -13.76 8.47 -25.61
CA TYR A 201 -15.21 8.56 -25.55
C TYR A 201 -15.84 7.28 -26.09
N ARG A 202 -16.69 6.67 -25.30
CA ARG A 202 -17.39 5.41 -25.61
C ARG A 202 -18.88 5.68 -25.85
N GLU A 203 -19.19 6.06 -27.10
CA GLU A 203 -20.57 6.36 -27.51
C GLU A 203 -21.52 5.16 -27.29
N ASP A 204 -21.03 3.93 -27.43
CA ASP A 204 -21.74 2.69 -27.23
C ASP A 204 -22.17 2.45 -25.77
N LEU A 205 -21.46 3.07 -24.82
CA LEU A 205 -21.71 2.95 -23.37
C LEU A 205 -22.44 4.15 -22.79
N TYR A 206 -22.34 5.32 -23.41
CA TYR A 206 -22.96 6.56 -22.93
C TYR A 206 -24.49 6.42 -22.85
N GLY A 207 -25.06 6.55 -21.63
CA GLY A 207 -26.51 6.41 -21.40
C GLY A 207 -27.08 5.02 -21.66
N ASN A 208 -26.24 4.02 -21.93
CA ASN A 208 -26.67 2.65 -22.22
C ASN A 208 -26.99 1.89 -20.92
N SER A 209 -28.27 1.84 -20.55
CA SER A 209 -28.73 1.19 -19.32
C SER A 209 -28.54 -0.32 -19.30
N GLU A 210 -28.58 -0.98 -20.46
CA GLU A 210 -28.37 -2.42 -20.56
C GLU A 210 -26.92 -2.79 -20.28
N ALA A 211 -25.98 -2.07 -20.91
CA ALA A 211 -24.55 -2.22 -20.64
C ALA A 211 -24.22 -1.90 -19.18
N PHE A 212 -24.80 -0.82 -18.62
CA PHE A 212 -24.60 -0.40 -17.23
C PHE A 212 -25.04 -1.49 -16.24
N ILE A 213 -26.27 -2.03 -16.40
CA ILE A 213 -26.79 -3.10 -15.54
C ILE A 213 -25.96 -4.38 -15.71
N GLY A 214 -25.49 -4.66 -16.92
CA GLY A 214 -24.62 -5.81 -17.20
C GLY A 214 -23.29 -5.74 -16.45
N ALA A 215 -22.67 -4.56 -16.39
CA ALA A 215 -21.39 -4.34 -15.73
C ALA A 215 -21.49 -4.36 -14.18
N MET A 216 -22.67 -4.07 -13.63
CA MET A 216 -22.89 -4.04 -12.18
C MET A 216 -23.31 -5.39 -11.57
N LYS A 217 -23.46 -6.45 -12.39
CA LYS A 217 -23.81 -7.80 -11.96
C LYS A 217 -22.58 -8.67 -11.74
#